data_82e2ccfcab87fa1634660d259431f10b
#
_entry.id   82e2ccfcab87fa1634660d259431f10b
#
_cell.length_a   1.000
_cell.length_b   1.000
_cell.length_c   1.000
_cell.angle_alpha   90.00
_cell.angle_beta   90.00
_cell.angle_gamma   90.00
#
_symmetry.space_group_name_H-M   'P 1'
#
loop_
_entity.id
_entity.type
_entity.pdbx_description
1 polymer ?
#
loop_
_entity_poly.entity_id
_entity_poly.type
_entity_poly.pdbx_seq_one_letter_code
_entity_poly.pdbx_strand_id
1 'polypeptide(L)'
;LRRQRQMCIRDRMSGTCISEEMMRTMRSSMLFLPAILSRAGSATVCYPGGCDIGLRPIDLHLSALRLLGARVTEDGCCMHCTAPGGLVGCPIHLPFPSVGATECVMLAACTAKGVTTLMNAAREPEIGDLADFLNAVGGKVLVDGNGTVTVEGVSSLQGTAHTVIPDRIVASTYMSAAAITGGKLLLRQVRTAHLAPVLPVFQEMGCDLRRDGTDLLITAPERLRAFKRLTTMPYPGSVSYTHLR
;
A
#
# COMPACT_ATOMS: atom_id res chain seq x y z
N LEU A 1 9.98 15.60 11.50
CA LEU A 1 9.32 16.53 10.57
C LEU A 1 10.29 17.33 9.67
N ARG A 2 11.56 17.57 10.04
CA ARG A 2 12.54 18.28 9.19
C ARG A 2 13.23 17.37 8.14
N ARG A 3 13.25 16.05 8.29
CA ARG A 3 13.90 15.14 7.33
C ARG A 3 13.10 14.92 6.04
N GLN A 4 11.79 15.09 6.03
CA GLN A 4 10.95 14.93 4.83
C GLN A 4 11.11 16.04 3.78
N ARG A 5 11.60 17.24 4.16
CA ARG A 5 11.80 18.34 3.22
C ARG A 5 13.06 18.24 2.34
N GLN A 6 13.98 17.31 2.60
CA GLN A 6 15.22 17.16 1.84
C GLN A 6 15.15 16.16 0.68
N MET A 7 14.04 15.43 0.51
CA MET A 7 13.92 14.40 -0.53
C MET A 7 13.56 14.93 -1.92
N CYS A 8 13.26 16.20 -2.10
CA CYS A 8 12.80 16.77 -3.38
C CYS A 8 13.90 17.26 -4.32
N ILE A 9 15.20 16.98 -4.08
CA ILE A 9 16.26 17.74 -4.76
C ILE A 9 17.04 16.94 -5.84
N ARG A 10 16.68 15.69 -6.15
CA ARG A 10 17.39 14.97 -7.22
C ARG A 10 16.45 14.41 -8.27
N ASP A 11 16.33 15.11 -9.37
CA ASP A 11 15.62 14.66 -10.58
C ASP A 11 16.31 13.50 -11.31
N ARG A 12 17.46 13.05 -10.82
CA ARG A 12 18.22 11.95 -11.44
C ARG A 12 18.27 10.74 -10.52
N MET A 13 17.82 9.64 -11.07
CA MET A 13 18.05 8.32 -10.48
C MET A 13 19.54 8.01 -10.53
N SER A 14 20.16 7.71 -9.38
CA SER A 14 21.61 7.47 -9.28
C SER A 14 22.01 6.03 -9.64
N GLY A 15 21.05 5.13 -9.77
CA GLY A 15 21.30 3.72 -10.12
C GLY A 15 20.01 2.91 -10.22
N THR A 16 20.14 1.69 -10.69
CA THR A 16 19.05 0.72 -10.83
C THR A 16 19.13 -0.43 -9.81
N CYS A 17 20.10 -0.36 -8.90
CA CYS A 17 20.32 -1.37 -7.88
C CYS A 17 20.04 -0.78 -6.48
N ILE A 18 19.28 -1.50 -5.67
CA ILE A 18 19.07 -1.20 -4.25
C ILE A 18 19.76 -2.29 -3.43
N SER A 19 20.69 -1.87 -2.56
CA SER A 19 21.46 -2.78 -1.72
C SER A 19 20.57 -3.55 -0.73
N GLU A 20 21.07 -4.71 -0.32
CA GLU A 20 20.40 -5.54 0.69
C GLU A 20 20.17 -4.76 2.00
N GLU A 21 21.14 -3.97 2.44
CA GLU A 21 21.03 -3.13 3.64
C GLU A 21 19.82 -2.17 3.54
N MET A 22 19.66 -1.49 2.40
CA MET A 22 18.55 -0.58 2.18
C MET A 22 17.22 -1.34 2.09
N MET A 23 17.18 -2.49 1.42
CA MET A 23 15.97 -3.30 1.31
C MET A 23 15.50 -3.87 2.63
N ARG A 24 16.42 -4.12 3.58
CA ARG A 24 16.10 -4.63 4.91
C ARG A 24 15.53 -3.57 5.87
N THR A 25 15.67 -2.28 5.57
CA THR A 25 15.22 -1.21 6.46
C THR A 25 13.70 -1.10 6.57
N MET A 26 12.97 -1.47 5.51
CA MET A 26 11.50 -1.42 5.51
C MET A 26 10.90 -2.38 4.48
N ARG A 27 9.71 -2.89 4.78
CA ARG A 27 8.99 -3.82 3.89
C ARG A 27 8.55 -3.17 2.58
N SER A 28 8.14 -1.91 2.62
CA SER A 28 7.71 -1.13 1.46
C SER A 28 8.82 -0.86 0.44
N SER A 29 10.08 -1.18 0.76
CA SER A 29 11.19 -1.10 -0.19
C SER A 29 10.93 -1.89 -1.48
N MET A 30 10.06 -2.91 -1.43
CA MET A 30 9.65 -3.68 -2.61
C MET A 30 8.99 -2.82 -3.70
N LEU A 31 8.38 -1.69 -3.35
CA LEU A 31 7.74 -0.77 -4.30
C LEU A 31 8.76 -0.04 -5.21
N PHE A 32 10.02 0.01 -4.82
CA PHE A 32 11.06 0.56 -5.69
C PHE A 32 11.32 -0.29 -6.92
N LEU A 33 11.10 -1.62 -6.84
CA LEU A 33 11.32 -2.52 -7.98
C LEU A 33 10.48 -2.11 -9.20
N PRO A 34 9.13 -2.03 -9.13
CA PRO A 34 8.32 -1.62 -10.28
C PRO A 34 8.61 -0.18 -10.72
N ALA A 35 8.86 0.74 -9.79
CA ALA A 35 9.13 2.13 -10.10
C ALA A 35 10.47 2.32 -10.86
N ILE A 36 11.53 1.62 -10.45
CA ILE A 36 12.83 1.65 -11.16
C ILE A 36 12.72 0.94 -12.49
N LEU A 37 12.11 -0.25 -12.53
CA LEU A 37 11.98 -1.05 -13.75
C LEU A 37 11.21 -0.30 -14.83
N SER A 38 10.09 0.34 -14.49
CA SER A 38 9.27 1.11 -15.43
C SER A 38 10.00 2.32 -15.98
N ARG A 39 10.87 2.96 -15.18
CA ARG A 39 11.63 4.16 -15.58
C ARG A 39 12.91 3.83 -16.32
N ALA A 40 13.66 2.81 -15.89
CA ALA A 40 15.01 2.51 -16.39
C ALA A 40 15.08 1.28 -17.30
N GLY A 41 14.02 0.49 -17.39
CA GLY A 41 14.02 -0.77 -18.12
C GLY A 41 14.81 -1.89 -17.44
N SER A 42 15.45 -1.62 -16.32
CA SER A 42 16.14 -2.63 -15.49
C SER A 42 16.14 -2.23 -14.03
N ALA A 43 16.03 -3.20 -13.15
CA ALA A 43 16.10 -3.00 -11.69
C ALA A 43 16.70 -4.24 -11.03
N THR A 44 17.59 -4.02 -10.04
CA THR A 44 18.10 -5.08 -9.17
C THR A 44 17.74 -4.73 -7.74
N VAL A 45 17.01 -5.60 -7.06
CA VAL A 45 16.63 -5.44 -5.66
C VAL A 45 16.84 -6.74 -4.92
N CYS A 46 17.31 -6.66 -3.67
CA CYS A 46 17.39 -7.84 -2.80
C CYS A 46 16.04 -8.11 -2.13
N TYR A 47 15.88 -9.27 -1.51
CA TYR A 47 14.63 -9.60 -0.81
C TYR A 47 14.37 -8.61 0.32
N PRO A 48 13.13 -8.10 0.44
CA PRO A 48 12.80 -7.10 1.44
C PRO A 48 12.82 -7.71 2.84
N GLY A 49 13.35 -6.95 3.80
CA GLY A 49 13.32 -7.24 5.23
C GLY A 49 12.29 -6.39 5.99
N GLY A 50 12.64 -6.03 7.22
CA GLY A 50 11.93 -5.01 8.01
C GLY A 50 10.63 -5.46 8.68
N CYS A 51 10.27 -6.76 8.63
CA CYS A 51 9.06 -7.24 9.27
C CYS A 51 9.13 -8.76 9.52
N ASP A 52 9.52 -9.15 10.73
CA ASP A 52 9.73 -10.56 11.12
C ASP A 52 8.47 -11.26 11.65
N ILE A 53 7.28 -10.87 11.18
CA ILE A 53 6.00 -11.45 11.59
C ILE A 53 5.54 -12.64 10.72
N GLY A 54 6.46 -13.25 9.96
CA GLY A 54 6.21 -14.43 9.14
C GLY A 54 6.55 -14.26 7.67
N LEU A 55 6.38 -15.36 6.92
CA LEU A 55 6.64 -15.39 5.49
C LEU A 55 5.71 -14.44 4.75
N ARG A 56 6.29 -13.54 3.97
CA ARG A 56 5.57 -12.59 3.13
C ARG A 56 6.07 -12.75 1.69
N PRO A 57 5.52 -13.71 0.96
CA PRO A 57 5.92 -13.99 -0.39
C PRO A 57 5.69 -12.77 -1.30
N ILE A 58 6.55 -12.64 -2.31
CA ILE A 58 6.48 -11.59 -3.33
C ILE A 58 6.16 -12.17 -4.71
N ASP A 59 5.75 -13.42 -4.74
CA ASP A 59 5.40 -14.19 -5.93
C ASP A 59 4.37 -13.49 -6.81
N LEU A 60 3.34 -12.88 -6.21
CA LEU A 60 2.33 -12.12 -6.94
C LEU A 60 2.92 -10.88 -7.63
N HIS A 61 3.86 -10.19 -6.98
CA HIS A 61 4.55 -9.04 -7.57
C HIS A 61 5.36 -9.48 -8.78
N LEU A 62 6.18 -10.52 -8.64
CA LEU A 62 7.03 -11.02 -9.71
C LEU A 62 6.22 -11.62 -10.87
N SER A 63 5.14 -12.34 -10.55
CA SER A 63 4.22 -12.88 -11.57
C SER A 63 3.57 -11.76 -12.39
N ALA A 64 3.10 -10.71 -11.73
CA ALA A 64 2.51 -9.56 -12.42
C ALA A 64 3.54 -8.84 -13.32
N LEU A 65 4.77 -8.63 -12.84
CA LEU A 65 5.82 -8.03 -13.66
C LEU A 65 6.19 -8.91 -14.88
N ARG A 66 6.20 -10.25 -14.71
CA ARG A 66 6.41 -11.17 -15.85
C ARG A 66 5.28 -11.06 -16.88
N LEU A 67 4.03 -10.93 -16.45
CA LEU A 67 2.89 -10.72 -17.36
C LEU A 67 3.01 -9.39 -18.12
N LEU A 68 3.52 -8.33 -17.50
CA LEU A 68 3.83 -7.06 -18.14
C LEU A 68 5.06 -7.13 -19.07
N GLY A 69 5.69 -8.30 -19.23
CA GLY A 69 6.81 -8.51 -20.15
C GLY A 69 8.20 -8.38 -19.52
N ALA A 70 8.30 -8.25 -18.20
CA ALA A 70 9.59 -8.26 -17.53
C ALA A 70 10.22 -9.66 -17.49
N ARG A 71 11.52 -9.74 -17.73
CA ARG A 71 12.34 -10.91 -17.43
C ARG A 71 12.83 -10.81 -16.00
N VAL A 72 12.57 -11.82 -15.19
CA VAL A 72 12.95 -11.86 -13.77
C VAL A 72 13.84 -13.07 -13.55
N THR A 73 15.05 -12.82 -13.08
CA THR A 73 16.02 -13.86 -12.63
C THR A 73 16.35 -13.59 -11.16
N GLU A 74 16.63 -14.67 -10.44
CA GLU A 74 16.92 -14.64 -9.00
C GLU A 74 18.26 -15.35 -8.78
N ASP A 75 19.13 -14.75 -7.96
CA ASP A 75 20.48 -15.26 -7.66
C ASP A 75 20.67 -15.54 -6.14
N GLY A 76 19.64 -16.04 -5.50
CA GLY A 76 19.64 -16.41 -4.08
C GLY A 76 19.25 -15.28 -3.14
N CYS A 77 19.82 -14.10 -3.21
CA CYS A 77 19.49 -12.97 -2.34
C CYS A 77 18.87 -11.79 -3.08
N CYS A 78 19.04 -11.69 -4.38
CA CYS A 78 18.57 -10.56 -5.17
C CYS A 78 17.73 -11.00 -6.38
N MET A 79 16.91 -10.09 -6.85
CA MET A 79 16.07 -10.23 -8.03
C MET A 79 16.55 -9.23 -9.09
N HIS A 80 16.82 -9.74 -10.27
CA HIS A 80 17.21 -8.95 -11.44
C HIS A 80 16.04 -8.92 -12.42
N CYS A 81 15.45 -7.74 -12.59
CA CYS A 81 14.33 -7.54 -13.49
C CYS A 81 14.77 -6.69 -14.66
N THR A 82 14.44 -7.11 -15.89
CA THR A 82 14.76 -6.36 -17.11
C THR A 82 13.55 -6.33 -18.05
N ALA A 83 13.35 -5.21 -18.70
CA ALA A 83 12.34 -4.98 -19.72
C ALA A 83 12.92 -4.15 -20.88
N PRO A 84 13.82 -4.74 -21.73
CA PRO A 84 14.55 -3.98 -22.76
C PRO A 84 13.64 -3.28 -23.77
N GLY A 85 12.46 -3.84 -24.03
CA GLY A 85 11.44 -3.25 -24.92
C GLY A 85 10.45 -2.32 -24.20
N GLY A 86 10.65 -2.08 -22.90
CA GLY A 86 9.64 -1.49 -22.00
C GLY A 86 8.58 -2.51 -21.60
N LEU A 87 7.83 -2.15 -20.59
CA LEU A 87 6.68 -2.96 -20.14
C LEU A 87 5.50 -2.78 -21.10
N VAL A 88 4.65 -3.81 -21.20
CA VAL A 88 3.47 -3.82 -22.08
C VAL A 88 2.24 -4.14 -21.24
N GLY A 89 1.22 -3.29 -21.35
CA GLY A 89 -0.05 -3.46 -20.67
C GLY A 89 -0.78 -4.73 -21.09
N CYS A 90 -1.38 -5.41 -20.14
CA CYS A 90 -2.16 -6.62 -20.36
C CYS A 90 -3.25 -6.80 -19.28
N PRO A 91 -4.23 -7.68 -19.50
CA PRO A 91 -5.12 -8.12 -18.42
C PRO A 91 -4.34 -8.96 -17.38
N ILE A 92 -4.51 -8.63 -16.10
CA ILE A 92 -3.92 -9.34 -14.97
C ILE A 92 -5.02 -9.69 -13.98
N HIS A 93 -5.09 -10.93 -13.54
CA HIS A 93 -5.99 -11.35 -12.47
C HIS A 93 -5.17 -11.81 -11.27
N LEU A 94 -5.33 -11.13 -10.12
CA LEU A 94 -4.71 -11.58 -8.89
C LEU A 94 -5.55 -12.70 -8.25
N PRO A 95 -4.95 -13.83 -7.87
CA PRO A 95 -5.67 -14.90 -7.16
C PRO A 95 -6.12 -14.46 -5.75
N PHE A 96 -5.49 -13.43 -5.21
CA PHE A 96 -5.78 -12.83 -3.91
C PHE A 96 -5.60 -11.31 -3.99
N PRO A 97 -6.49 -10.50 -3.36
CA PRO A 97 -6.41 -9.03 -3.38
C PRO A 97 -5.25 -8.54 -2.49
N SER A 98 -4.04 -8.59 -3.01
CA SER A 98 -2.84 -8.15 -2.32
C SER A 98 -2.60 -6.66 -2.56
N VAL A 99 -2.48 -5.87 -1.49
CA VAL A 99 -2.16 -4.44 -1.55
C VAL A 99 -0.85 -4.22 -2.28
N GLY A 100 0.25 -4.85 -1.84
CA GLY A 100 1.57 -4.66 -2.43
C GLY A 100 1.65 -5.09 -3.90
N ALA A 101 0.97 -6.19 -4.29
CA ALA A 101 0.91 -6.59 -5.69
C ALA A 101 0.09 -5.60 -6.54
N THR A 102 -0.99 -5.06 -6.00
CA THR A 102 -1.79 -4.02 -6.67
C THR A 102 -0.96 -2.76 -6.88
N GLU A 103 -0.29 -2.26 -5.85
CA GLU A 103 0.61 -1.10 -5.94
C GLU A 103 1.75 -1.35 -6.94
N CYS A 104 2.34 -2.56 -6.93
CA CYS A 104 3.37 -2.97 -7.87
C CYS A 104 2.89 -2.85 -9.33
N VAL A 105 1.70 -3.37 -9.63
CA VAL A 105 1.12 -3.29 -10.98
C VAL A 105 0.82 -1.85 -11.35
N MET A 106 0.22 -1.06 -10.47
CA MET A 106 -0.10 0.35 -10.74
C MET A 106 1.16 1.15 -11.10
N LEU A 107 2.23 1.00 -10.31
CA LEU A 107 3.52 1.68 -10.56
C LEU A 107 4.17 1.21 -11.87
N ALA A 108 4.19 -0.10 -12.14
CA ALA A 108 4.79 -0.65 -13.34
C ALA A 108 4.01 -0.27 -14.61
N ALA A 109 2.67 -0.28 -14.53
CA ALA A 109 1.79 -0.04 -15.67
C ALA A 109 1.72 1.43 -16.07
N CYS A 110 2.03 2.38 -15.16
CA CYS A 110 1.95 3.81 -15.46
C CYS A 110 2.73 4.27 -16.70
N THR A 111 3.82 3.59 -17.01
CA THR A 111 4.63 3.88 -18.21
C THR A 111 4.70 2.70 -19.18
N ALA A 112 3.91 1.65 -18.97
CA ALA A 112 3.82 0.51 -19.87
C ALA A 112 3.12 0.91 -21.19
N LYS A 113 3.44 0.24 -22.29
CA LYS A 113 2.77 0.48 -23.56
C LYS A 113 1.38 -0.11 -23.56
N GLY A 114 0.36 0.70 -23.82
CA GLY A 114 -1.04 0.27 -23.89
C GLY A 114 -1.76 0.32 -22.54
N VAL A 115 -2.75 -0.54 -22.34
CA VAL A 115 -3.65 -0.54 -21.19
C VAL A 115 -3.44 -1.81 -20.37
N THR A 116 -3.33 -1.65 -19.05
CA THR A 116 -3.35 -2.75 -18.09
C THR A 116 -4.67 -2.74 -17.34
N THR A 117 -5.36 -3.89 -17.30
CA THR A 117 -6.56 -4.08 -16.50
C THR A 117 -6.25 -5.10 -15.42
N LEU A 118 -6.17 -4.65 -14.18
CA LEU A 118 -5.93 -5.48 -13.02
C LEU A 118 -7.25 -5.84 -12.36
N MET A 119 -7.60 -7.12 -12.35
CA MET A 119 -8.80 -7.68 -11.71
C MET A 119 -8.45 -8.30 -10.35
N ASN A 120 -9.41 -8.30 -9.44
CA ASN A 120 -9.25 -8.71 -8.05
C ASN A 120 -8.13 -7.93 -7.32
N ALA A 121 -8.03 -6.64 -7.64
CA ALA A 121 -7.13 -5.71 -6.97
C ALA A 121 -7.56 -5.49 -5.51
N ALA A 122 -6.62 -5.08 -4.69
CA ALA A 122 -6.89 -4.59 -3.34
C ALA A 122 -7.77 -3.33 -3.40
N ARG A 123 -8.63 -3.15 -2.39
CA ARG A 123 -9.61 -2.04 -2.32
C ARG A 123 -9.37 -1.12 -1.14
N GLU A 124 -8.27 -1.30 -0.45
CA GLU A 124 -7.83 -0.46 0.65
C GLU A 124 -7.72 1.00 0.22
N PRO A 125 -8.03 1.95 1.11
CA PRO A 125 -7.98 3.39 0.80
C PRO A 125 -6.63 3.87 0.24
N GLU A 126 -5.56 3.18 0.60
CA GLU A 126 -4.20 3.44 0.13
C GLU A 126 -4.07 3.25 -1.39
N ILE A 127 -4.86 2.34 -1.98
CA ILE A 127 -4.90 2.13 -3.43
C ILE A 127 -5.52 3.34 -4.14
N GLY A 128 -6.59 3.89 -3.56
CA GLY A 128 -7.20 5.13 -4.06
C GLY A 128 -6.24 6.32 -3.95
N ASP A 129 -5.54 6.46 -2.82
CA ASP A 129 -4.56 7.53 -2.60
C ASP A 129 -3.38 7.44 -3.58
N LEU A 130 -2.89 6.21 -3.87
CA LEU A 130 -1.88 5.99 -4.90
C LEU A 130 -2.40 6.35 -6.30
N ALA A 131 -3.65 5.99 -6.62
CA ALA A 131 -4.26 6.36 -7.90
C ALA A 131 -4.37 7.89 -8.06
N ASP A 132 -4.80 8.59 -7.00
CA ASP A 132 -4.87 10.05 -6.97
C ASP A 132 -3.48 10.67 -7.19
N PHE A 133 -2.45 10.16 -6.51
CA PHE A 133 -1.07 10.60 -6.72
C PHE A 133 -0.60 10.35 -8.15
N LEU A 134 -0.80 9.13 -8.68
CA LEU A 134 -0.38 8.79 -10.04
C LEU A 134 -1.10 9.64 -11.10
N ASN A 135 -2.38 9.95 -10.90
CA ASN A 135 -3.12 10.85 -11.78
C ASN A 135 -2.62 12.29 -11.66
N ALA A 136 -2.27 12.74 -10.45
CA ALA A 136 -1.73 14.09 -10.23
C ALA A 136 -0.34 14.30 -10.88
N VAL A 137 0.47 13.25 -11.03
CA VAL A 137 1.75 13.31 -11.77
C VAL A 137 1.56 13.15 -13.29
N GLY A 138 0.32 13.05 -13.80
CA GLY A 138 0.01 12.92 -15.22
C GLY A 138 -0.22 11.48 -15.70
N GLY A 139 -0.31 10.53 -14.81
CA GLY A 139 -0.76 9.17 -15.12
C GLY A 139 -2.25 9.10 -15.44
N LYS A 140 -2.70 7.91 -15.85
CA LYS A 140 -4.11 7.64 -16.16
C LYS A 140 -4.52 6.35 -15.46
N VAL A 141 -4.99 6.48 -14.24
CA VAL A 141 -5.39 5.37 -13.38
C VAL A 141 -6.86 5.52 -12.99
N LEU A 142 -7.64 4.47 -13.21
CA LEU A 142 -9.03 4.38 -12.82
C LEU A 142 -9.20 3.20 -11.85
N VAL A 143 -9.79 3.47 -10.69
CA VAL A 143 -10.17 2.46 -9.68
C VAL A 143 -11.69 2.42 -9.63
N ASP A 144 -12.30 1.27 -9.95
CA ASP A 144 -13.77 1.15 -10.05
C ASP A 144 -14.48 0.86 -8.73
N GLY A 145 -13.74 0.69 -7.64
CA GLY A 145 -14.27 0.33 -6.32
C GLY A 145 -14.71 -1.14 -6.17
N ASN A 146 -14.84 -1.90 -7.26
CA ASN A 146 -15.20 -3.32 -7.25
C ASN A 146 -13.99 -4.25 -7.25
N GLY A 147 -12.78 -3.67 -7.21
CA GLY A 147 -11.53 -4.40 -7.26
C GLY A 147 -10.96 -4.54 -8.67
N THR A 148 -11.35 -3.65 -9.59
CA THR A 148 -10.68 -3.48 -10.87
C THR A 148 -9.92 -2.17 -10.90
N VAL A 149 -8.67 -2.22 -11.32
CA VAL A 149 -7.83 -1.06 -11.58
C VAL A 149 -7.42 -1.06 -13.04
N THR A 150 -7.71 0.01 -13.74
CA THR A 150 -7.29 0.20 -15.14
C THR A 150 -6.22 1.28 -15.20
N VAL A 151 -5.10 0.98 -15.84
CA VAL A 151 -3.98 1.90 -16.02
C VAL A 151 -3.67 2.01 -17.50
N GLU A 152 -3.81 3.21 -18.06
CA GLU A 152 -3.32 3.53 -19.41
C GLU A 152 -1.91 4.12 -19.27
N GLY A 153 -0.94 3.46 -19.89
CA GLY A 153 0.44 3.90 -19.80
C GLY A 153 0.69 5.22 -20.51
N VAL A 154 1.54 6.06 -19.92
CA VAL A 154 1.91 7.38 -20.46
C VAL A 154 3.40 7.45 -20.73
N SER A 155 3.79 8.33 -21.65
CA SER A 155 5.20 8.49 -22.05
C SER A 155 6.05 9.26 -21.02
N SER A 156 5.42 10.07 -20.18
CA SER A 156 6.12 10.88 -19.18
C SER A 156 5.22 11.19 -18.00
N LEU A 157 5.84 11.32 -16.83
CA LEU A 157 5.21 11.78 -15.59
C LEU A 157 5.86 13.08 -15.16
N GLN A 158 5.10 13.92 -14.45
CA GLN A 158 5.53 15.25 -14.01
C GLN A 158 5.61 15.31 -12.48
N GLY A 159 6.26 16.34 -11.94
CA GLY A 159 6.26 16.60 -10.51
C GLY A 159 4.90 17.14 -10.05
N THR A 160 4.49 16.77 -8.84
CA THR A 160 3.26 17.27 -8.21
C THR A 160 3.44 17.47 -6.71
N ALA A 161 2.50 18.19 -6.09
CA ALA A 161 2.32 18.19 -4.64
C ALA A 161 1.15 17.25 -4.30
N HIS A 162 1.37 16.33 -3.38
CA HIS A 162 0.35 15.39 -2.91
C HIS A 162 0.33 15.35 -1.38
N THR A 163 -0.86 15.31 -0.81
CA THR A 163 -1.05 15.13 0.63
C THR A 163 -1.59 13.72 0.86
N VAL A 164 -0.77 12.89 1.48
CA VAL A 164 -1.12 11.50 1.80
C VAL A 164 -2.31 11.46 2.76
N ILE A 165 -3.21 10.50 2.55
CA ILE A 165 -4.35 10.28 3.45
C ILE A 165 -3.91 9.95 4.88
N PRO A 166 -4.73 10.27 5.90
CA PRO A 166 -4.45 9.87 7.28
C PRO A 166 -4.36 8.35 7.41
N ASP A 167 -3.34 7.88 8.14
CA ASP A 167 -3.07 6.46 8.34
C ASP A 167 -4.12 5.83 9.29
N ARG A 168 -4.98 5.00 8.74
CA ARG A 168 -6.03 4.27 9.46
C ARG A 168 -5.47 3.20 10.41
N ILE A 169 -4.30 2.64 10.09
CA ILE A 169 -3.66 1.59 10.91
C ILE A 169 -3.10 2.23 12.18
N VAL A 170 -2.40 3.36 12.04
CA VAL A 170 -1.92 4.15 13.18
C VAL A 170 -3.09 4.63 14.04
N ALA A 171 -4.16 5.15 13.42
CA ALA A 171 -5.35 5.57 14.15
C ALA A 171 -5.96 4.43 14.96
N SER A 172 -6.15 3.24 14.36
CA SER A 172 -6.69 2.05 15.04
C SER A 172 -5.78 1.57 16.16
N THR A 173 -4.46 1.65 15.99
CA THR A 173 -3.48 1.29 17.02
C THR A 173 -3.60 2.19 18.24
N TYR A 174 -3.70 3.52 18.04
CA TYR A 174 -3.89 4.45 19.16
C TYR A 174 -5.26 4.32 19.81
N MET A 175 -6.32 4.02 19.04
CA MET A 175 -7.64 3.69 19.60
C MET A 175 -7.55 2.45 20.50
N SER A 176 -6.83 1.41 20.07
CA SER A 176 -6.60 0.21 20.87
C SER A 176 -5.84 0.51 22.16
N ALA A 177 -4.80 1.36 22.07
CA ALA A 177 -4.06 1.79 23.25
C ALA A 177 -4.95 2.54 24.25
N ALA A 178 -5.80 3.46 23.79
CA ALA A 178 -6.77 4.16 24.65
C ALA A 178 -7.75 3.17 25.28
N ALA A 179 -8.23 2.19 24.49
CA ALA A 179 -9.19 1.20 24.98
C ALA A 179 -8.61 0.32 26.11
N ILE A 180 -7.41 -0.24 25.92
CA ILE A 180 -6.80 -1.14 26.93
C ILE A 180 -6.34 -0.42 28.20
N THR A 181 -6.10 0.90 28.14
CA THR A 181 -5.67 1.71 29.29
C THR A 181 -6.82 2.39 30.02
N GLY A 182 -8.07 2.18 29.57
CA GLY A 182 -9.22 2.90 30.15
C GLY A 182 -9.19 4.40 29.92
N GLY A 183 -8.48 4.84 28.86
CA GLY A 183 -8.13 6.23 28.62
C GLY A 183 -9.12 6.98 27.73
N LYS A 184 -8.79 8.25 27.51
CA LYS A 184 -9.51 9.16 26.60
C LYS A 184 -8.50 9.74 25.60
N LEU A 185 -8.80 9.66 24.31
CA LEU A 185 -7.90 10.08 23.24
C LEU A 185 -8.66 10.83 22.15
N LEU A 186 -8.15 11.99 21.76
CA LEU A 186 -8.60 12.74 20.60
C LEU A 186 -7.65 12.48 19.42
N LEU A 187 -8.16 11.82 18.39
CA LEU A 187 -7.50 11.66 17.11
C LEU A 187 -7.90 12.81 16.19
N ARG A 188 -6.93 13.58 15.72
CA ARG A 188 -7.19 14.71 14.83
C ARG A 188 -7.01 14.33 13.37
N GLN A 189 -7.80 14.93 12.50
CA GLN A 189 -7.72 14.81 11.04
C GLN A 189 -7.76 13.35 10.57
N VAL A 190 -8.66 12.52 11.13
CA VAL A 190 -8.87 11.14 10.70
C VAL A 190 -10.00 11.05 9.66
N ARG A 191 -9.87 10.15 8.71
CA ARG A 191 -10.97 9.77 7.82
C ARG A 191 -11.74 8.61 8.44
N THR A 192 -12.82 8.92 9.15
CA THR A 192 -13.62 7.89 9.86
C THR A 192 -14.20 6.83 8.94
N ALA A 193 -14.43 7.14 7.66
CA ALA A 193 -14.83 6.15 6.65
C ALA A 193 -13.79 5.03 6.48
N HIS A 194 -12.50 5.34 6.62
CA HIS A 194 -11.43 4.34 6.56
C HIS A 194 -11.34 3.46 7.82
N LEU A 195 -11.97 3.89 8.91
CA LEU A 195 -12.06 3.18 10.18
C LEU A 195 -13.38 2.38 10.31
N ALA A 196 -14.26 2.43 9.30
CA ALA A 196 -15.57 1.78 9.34
C ALA A 196 -15.53 0.30 9.79
N PRO A 197 -14.52 -0.51 9.44
CA PRO A 197 -14.45 -1.90 9.89
C PRO A 197 -14.18 -2.06 11.39
N VAL A 198 -13.52 -1.10 12.04
CA VAL A 198 -13.07 -1.23 13.43
C VAL A 198 -13.93 -0.44 14.42
N LEU A 199 -14.58 0.64 13.99
CA LEU A 199 -15.41 1.46 14.87
C LEU A 199 -16.50 0.66 15.60
N PRO A 200 -17.27 -0.24 14.93
CA PRO A 200 -18.28 -1.05 15.61
C PRO A 200 -17.70 -1.96 16.70
N VAL A 201 -16.48 -2.46 16.50
CA VAL A 201 -15.81 -3.32 17.49
C VAL A 201 -15.53 -2.53 18.78
N PHE A 202 -14.99 -1.31 18.66
CA PHE A 202 -14.78 -0.45 19.83
C PHE A 202 -16.07 -0.09 20.55
N GLN A 203 -17.16 0.15 19.80
CA GLN A 203 -18.48 0.42 20.38
C GLN A 203 -19.04 -0.82 21.11
N GLU A 204 -18.91 -2.01 20.54
CA GLU A 204 -19.32 -3.28 21.20
C GLU A 204 -18.52 -3.51 22.48
N MET A 205 -17.23 -3.16 22.49
CA MET A 205 -16.37 -3.20 23.67
C MET A 205 -16.75 -2.16 24.73
N GLY A 206 -17.68 -1.25 24.43
CA GLY A 206 -18.20 -0.25 25.37
C GLY A 206 -17.51 1.10 25.30
N CYS A 207 -16.66 1.33 24.30
CA CYS A 207 -16.06 2.64 24.08
C CYS A 207 -17.08 3.64 23.53
N ASP A 208 -17.08 4.88 24.07
CA ASP A 208 -17.83 6.00 23.52
C ASP A 208 -16.99 6.66 22.39
N LEU A 209 -17.58 6.77 21.22
CA LEU A 209 -16.95 7.36 20.02
C LEU A 209 -17.73 8.60 19.61
N ARG A 210 -17.09 9.75 19.66
CA ARG A 210 -17.68 11.04 19.25
C ARG A 210 -16.90 11.64 18.10
N ARG A 211 -17.60 12.06 17.05
CA ARG A 211 -17.04 12.75 15.90
C ARG A 211 -17.28 14.24 16.02
N ASP A 212 -16.25 15.00 15.69
CA ASP A 212 -16.35 16.46 15.52
C ASP A 212 -15.57 16.83 14.23
N GLY A 213 -16.31 17.03 13.15
CA GLY A 213 -15.72 17.23 11.82
C GLY A 213 -14.85 16.05 11.41
N THR A 214 -13.55 16.30 11.25
CA THR A 214 -12.53 15.28 10.92
C THR A 214 -11.88 14.67 12.16
N ASP A 215 -12.23 15.12 13.36
CA ASP A 215 -11.66 14.62 14.60
C ASP A 215 -12.52 13.48 15.18
N LEU A 216 -11.89 12.55 15.85
CA LEU A 216 -12.54 11.41 16.49
C LEU A 216 -12.06 11.30 17.95
N LEU A 217 -12.99 11.47 18.88
CA LEU A 217 -12.75 11.26 20.29
C LEU A 217 -13.17 9.82 20.65
N ILE A 218 -12.27 9.06 21.24
CA ILE A 218 -12.55 7.79 21.89
C ILE A 218 -12.44 7.96 23.41
N THR A 219 -13.42 7.46 24.13
CA THR A 219 -13.39 7.34 25.60
C THR A 219 -13.66 5.90 25.96
N ALA A 220 -12.69 5.25 26.59
CA ALA A 220 -12.81 3.88 27.01
C ALA A 220 -13.58 3.78 28.36
N PRO A 221 -14.36 2.74 28.60
CA PRO A 221 -14.92 2.45 29.91
C PRO A 221 -13.82 1.95 30.85
N GLU A 222 -14.09 1.97 32.15
CA GLU A 222 -13.17 1.43 33.16
C GLU A 222 -12.86 -0.06 32.92
N ARG A 223 -13.83 -0.80 32.42
CA ARG A 223 -13.67 -2.21 32.01
C ARG A 223 -14.32 -2.46 30.66
N LEU A 224 -13.50 -2.94 29.71
CA LEU A 224 -13.98 -3.34 28.40
C LEU A 224 -14.91 -4.54 28.47
N ARG A 225 -15.90 -4.56 27.58
CA ARG A 225 -16.75 -5.72 27.33
C ARG A 225 -16.08 -6.64 26.32
N ALA A 226 -16.25 -7.96 26.48
CA ALA A 226 -15.81 -8.89 25.46
C ALA A 226 -16.73 -8.78 24.23
N PHE A 227 -16.16 -8.70 23.05
CA PHE A 227 -16.91 -8.82 21.80
C PHE A 227 -17.22 -10.30 21.51
N LYS A 228 -18.35 -10.56 20.87
CA LYS A 228 -18.81 -11.94 20.62
C LYS A 228 -17.95 -12.68 19.62
N ARG A 229 -17.55 -12.00 18.55
CA ARG A 229 -16.74 -12.58 17.48
C ARG A 229 -16.05 -11.47 16.68
N LEU A 230 -14.75 -11.61 16.47
CA LEU A 230 -13.99 -10.80 15.52
C LEU A 230 -13.64 -11.67 14.32
N THR A 231 -14.07 -11.26 13.14
CA THR A 231 -13.74 -11.94 11.89
C THR A 231 -12.90 -10.99 11.04
N THR A 232 -11.76 -11.47 10.61
CA THR A 232 -10.88 -10.73 9.69
C THR A 232 -11.18 -11.15 8.25
N MET A 233 -11.20 -10.20 7.35
CA MET A 233 -11.43 -10.41 5.91
C MET A 233 -10.79 -9.27 5.11
N PRO A 234 -10.58 -9.47 3.80
CA PRO A 234 -10.12 -8.38 2.92
C PRO A 234 -10.99 -7.14 3.05
N TYR A 235 -10.40 -5.97 2.79
CA TYR A 235 -11.12 -4.69 2.83
C TYR A 235 -12.37 -4.71 1.91
N PRO A 236 -13.52 -4.17 2.31
CA PRO A 236 -13.75 -3.31 3.48
C PRO A 236 -14.00 -4.03 4.81
N GLY A 237 -13.63 -5.29 4.92
CA GLY A 237 -13.63 -5.99 6.20
C GLY A 237 -12.45 -5.58 7.09
N SER A 238 -12.42 -6.14 8.30
CA SER A 238 -11.31 -5.92 9.23
C SER A 238 -10.12 -6.79 8.81
N VAL A 239 -9.10 -6.17 8.22
CA VAL A 239 -7.86 -6.86 7.85
C VAL A 239 -7.02 -7.07 9.10
N SER A 240 -6.60 -8.30 9.36
CA SER A 240 -5.62 -8.63 10.38
C SER A 240 -4.64 -9.66 9.84
N TYR A 241 -3.44 -9.66 10.41
CA TYR A 241 -2.46 -10.69 10.11
C TYR A 241 -2.81 -11.96 10.87
N THR A 242 -3.07 -13.05 10.16
CA THR A 242 -3.48 -14.34 10.72
C THR A 242 -2.46 -14.99 11.66
N HIS A 243 -1.26 -14.42 11.78
CA HIS A 243 -0.15 -14.94 12.57
C HIS A 243 0.08 -14.21 13.91
N LEU A 244 -0.72 -13.21 14.24
CA LEU A 244 -0.73 -12.63 15.57
C LEU A 244 -1.58 -13.52 16.48
N ARG A 245 -0.93 -14.49 17.09
CA ARG A 245 -1.47 -15.29 18.21
C ARG A 245 -1.02 -14.68 19.51
#